data_5f95d8a1b17ef7c802039ce1fe664b20
#
_entry.id   5f95d8a1b17ef7c802039ce1fe664b20
#
_cell.length_a   1.000
_cell.length_b   1.000
_cell.length_c   1.000
_cell.angle_alpha   90.00
_cell.angle_beta   90.00
_cell.angle_gamma   90.00
#
_symmetry.space_group_name_H-M   'P 1'
#
loop_
_entity.id
_entity.type
_entity.pdbx_description
1 polymer ?
#
loop_
_entity_poly.entity_id
_entity_poly.type
_entity_poly.pdbx_seq_one_letter_code
_entity_poly.pdbx_strand_id
1 'polypeptide(L)'
;MAHGKLIFKPWLVQRGRGPHLDPFVYATDANGDTFHSDIRVTREGIEISDTEGEERFALNLRWNVEGYGYLFMSVDPGPEFYRLPASGQRTLNLNFELAASRTRRNQQRLEKFIAAGFQPSRELEALLVLASEYLEDAGRLQADGERCARASQESLK
;
A
#
# COMPACT_ATOMS: atom_id res chain seq x y z
N MET A 1 -19.36 -17.13 -8.78
CA MET A 1 -19.69 -15.96 -9.62
C MET A 1 -18.40 -15.29 -10.06
N ALA A 2 -18.33 -14.89 -11.31
CA ALA A 2 -17.18 -14.13 -11.79
C ALA A 2 -17.23 -12.72 -11.23
N HIS A 3 -16.21 -12.34 -10.51
CA HIS A 3 -15.99 -10.96 -10.06
C HIS A 3 -15.18 -10.17 -11.08
N GLY A 4 -15.17 -8.88 -10.95
CA GLY A 4 -14.25 -8.03 -11.70
C GLY A 4 -12.80 -8.19 -11.23
N LYS A 5 -11.91 -7.45 -11.85
CA LYS A 5 -10.48 -7.43 -11.52
C LYS A 5 -10.12 -6.21 -10.70
N LEU A 6 -9.22 -6.39 -9.74
CA LEU A 6 -8.56 -5.31 -9.04
C LEU A 6 -7.09 -5.28 -9.46
N ILE A 7 -6.62 -4.12 -9.92
CA ILE A 7 -5.25 -3.93 -10.37
C ILE A 7 -4.57 -2.88 -9.50
N PHE A 8 -3.41 -3.24 -8.96
CA PHE A 8 -2.51 -2.32 -8.26
C PHE A 8 -1.39 -1.94 -9.20
N LYS A 9 -1.45 -0.72 -9.72
CA LYS A 9 -0.47 -0.22 -10.68
C LYS A 9 0.69 0.48 -9.96
N PRO A 10 1.94 -0.02 -10.09
CA PRO A 10 3.12 0.67 -9.59
C PRO A 10 3.59 1.72 -10.58
N TRP A 11 4.15 2.82 -10.05
CA TRP A 11 4.81 3.84 -10.83
C TRP A 11 6.30 3.90 -10.46
N LEU A 12 7.15 3.93 -11.48
CA LEU A 12 8.60 3.99 -11.31
C LEU A 12 9.03 5.44 -11.09
N VAL A 13 9.12 5.85 -9.84
CA VAL A 13 9.45 7.24 -9.45
C VAL A 13 10.76 7.35 -8.70
N GLN A 14 11.47 6.26 -8.48
CA GLN A 14 12.78 6.25 -7.86
C GLN A 14 13.87 6.57 -8.89
N ARG A 15 14.95 7.19 -8.41
CA ARG A 15 16.13 7.38 -9.24
C ARG A 15 16.83 6.05 -9.47
N GLY A 16 17.20 5.77 -10.73
CA GLY A 16 17.85 4.53 -11.12
C GLY A 16 16.86 3.46 -11.59
N ARG A 17 17.19 2.21 -11.35
CA ARG A 17 16.30 1.08 -11.70
C ARG A 17 15.19 0.99 -10.67
N GLY A 18 14.06 1.57 -11.01
CA GLY A 18 12.89 1.70 -10.16
C GLY A 18 12.37 0.38 -9.62
N PRO A 19 11.35 0.42 -8.73
CA PRO A 19 10.97 -0.79 -8.02
C PRO A 19 10.52 -1.84 -9.02
N HIS A 20 11.23 -2.96 -9.05
CA HIS A 20 10.76 -4.15 -9.72
C HIS A 20 9.81 -4.84 -8.77
N LEU A 21 8.60 -5.14 -9.23
CA LEU A 21 7.70 -5.97 -8.47
C LEU A 21 8.31 -7.37 -8.35
N ASP A 22 8.52 -7.78 -7.12
CA ASP A 22 8.88 -9.15 -6.80
C ASP A 22 7.64 -10.02 -7.06
N PRO A 23 7.78 -11.21 -7.68
CA PRO A 23 6.65 -12.12 -7.85
C PRO A 23 6.07 -12.64 -6.54
N PHE A 24 6.74 -12.39 -5.41
CA PHE A 24 6.30 -12.80 -4.09
C PHE A 24 5.22 -11.85 -3.55
N VAL A 25 3.99 -12.06 -4.02
CA VAL A 25 2.81 -11.32 -3.64
C VAL A 25 1.74 -12.31 -3.18
N TYR A 26 1.12 -12.04 -2.05
CA TYR A 26 0.03 -12.89 -1.54
C TYR A 26 -1.03 -12.05 -0.83
N ALA A 27 -2.22 -12.60 -0.71
CA ALA A 27 -3.33 -11.99 0.01
C ALA A 27 -3.53 -12.66 1.38
N THR A 28 -3.99 -11.87 2.33
CA THR A 28 -4.42 -12.32 3.65
C THR A 28 -5.84 -11.88 3.92
N ASP A 29 -6.57 -12.68 4.71
CA ASP A 29 -7.93 -12.35 5.15
C ASP A 29 -7.93 -11.32 6.29
N ALA A 30 -9.10 -11.03 6.83
CA ALA A 30 -9.27 -10.08 7.92
C ALA A 30 -8.56 -10.49 9.22
N ASN A 31 -8.23 -11.77 9.39
CA ASN A 31 -7.50 -12.30 10.53
C ASN A 31 -5.98 -12.32 10.31
N GLY A 32 -5.53 -12.02 9.11
CA GLY A 32 -4.12 -12.09 8.73
C GLY A 32 -3.68 -13.47 8.24
N ASP A 33 -4.61 -14.39 8.03
CA ASP A 33 -4.32 -15.72 7.51
C ASP A 33 -4.25 -15.70 5.98
N THR A 34 -3.27 -16.42 5.43
CA THR A 34 -3.13 -16.55 3.97
C THR A 34 -4.23 -17.46 3.42
N PHE A 35 -4.74 -17.10 2.26
CA PHE A 35 -5.72 -17.91 1.53
C PHE A 35 -5.34 -18.01 0.06
N HIS A 36 -5.91 -18.98 -0.63
CA HIS A 36 -5.67 -19.15 -2.06
C HIS A 36 -6.38 -18.06 -2.86
N SER A 37 -5.66 -17.46 -3.79
CA SER A 37 -6.18 -16.37 -4.66
C SER A 37 -5.49 -16.39 -6.02
N ASP A 38 -6.20 -15.97 -7.06
CA ASP A 38 -5.59 -15.77 -8.38
C ASP A 38 -4.96 -14.38 -8.46
N ILE A 39 -3.67 -14.33 -8.16
CA ILE A 39 -2.86 -13.12 -8.20
C ILE A 39 -1.80 -13.29 -9.29
N ARG A 40 -1.71 -12.30 -10.18
CA ARG A 40 -0.71 -12.27 -11.25
C ARG A 40 0.09 -10.97 -11.17
N VAL A 41 1.40 -11.10 -11.25
CA VAL A 41 2.30 -9.94 -11.40
C VAL A 41 2.60 -9.78 -12.88
N THR A 42 2.12 -8.70 -13.47
CA THR A 42 2.27 -8.37 -14.90
C THR A 42 3.08 -7.08 -15.06
N ARG A 43 3.33 -6.69 -16.31
CA ARG A 43 3.95 -5.39 -16.61
C ARG A 43 3.09 -4.20 -16.18
N GLU A 44 1.77 -4.39 -16.10
CA GLU A 44 0.82 -3.35 -15.68
C GLU A 44 0.69 -3.26 -14.16
N GLY A 45 1.14 -4.27 -13.44
CA GLY A 45 1.11 -4.31 -11.99
C GLY A 45 0.64 -5.63 -11.42
N ILE A 46 0.05 -5.57 -10.23
CA ILE A 46 -0.49 -6.72 -9.52
C ILE A 46 -1.99 -6.82 -9.84
N GLU A 47 -2.38 -7.91 -10.45
CA GLU A 47 -3.74 -8.18 -10.89
C GLU A 47 -4.36 -9.29 -10.05
N ILE A 48 -5.51 -8.99 -9.43
CA ILE A 48 -6.26 -9.95 -8.62
C ILE A 48 -7.61 -10.17 -9.26
N SER A 49 -7.91 -11.42 -9.65
CA SER A 49 -9.14 -11.77 -10.36
C SER A 49 -10.05 -12.73 -9.62
N ASP A 50 -9.53 -13.45 -8.63
CA ASP A 50 -10.31 -14.37 -7.80
C ASP A 50 -9.72 -14.47 -6.39
N THR A 51 -10.59 -14.47 -5.40
CA THR A 51 -10.24 -14.60 -3.98
C THR A 51 -10.89 -15.82 -3.33
N GLU A 52 -11.40 -16.75 -4.14
CA GLU A 52 -12.02 -18.01 -3.70
C GLU A 52 -13.08 -17.84 -2.59
N GLY A 53 -13.89 -16.80 -2.70
CA GLY A 53 -14.97 -16.52 -1.76
C GLY A 53 -14.61 -15.62 -0.58
N GLU A 54 -13.32 -15.27 -0.41
CA GLU A 54 -12.96 -14.23 0.57
C GLU A 54 -13.42 -12.86 0.09
N GLU A 55 -14.33 -12.25 0.83
CA GLU A 55 -14.88 -10.95 0.45
C GLU A 55 -13.90 -9.80 0.70
N ARG A 56 -13.06 -9.94 1.72
CA ARG A 56 -12.17 -8.88 2.20
C ARG A 56 -10.75 -9.39 2.33
N PHE A 57 -9.80 -8.63 1.81
CA PHE A 57 -8.41 -9.02 1.86
C PHE A 57 -7.46 -7.84 1.98
N ALA A 58 -6.27 -8.10 2.49
CA ALA A 58 -5.10 -7.24 2.42
C ALA A 58 -4.09 -7.83 1.44
N LEU A 59 -3.29 -6.98 0.83
CA LEU A 59 -2.21 -7.39 -0.07
C LEU A 59 -0.89 -7.34 0.68
N ASN A 60 -0.03 -8.33 0.47
CA ASN A 60 1.29 -8.39 1.07
C ASN A 60 2.34 -8.54 -0.02
N LEU A 61 3.36 -7.70 0.01
CA LEU A 61 4.40 -7.65 -1.02
C LEU A 61 5.71 -7.10 -0.47
N ARG A 62 6.78 -7.29 -1.26
CA ARG A 62 8.04 -6.61 -1.04
C ARG A 62 8.09 -5.36 -1.91
N TRP A 63 8.47 -4.25 -1.30
CA TRP A 63 8.59 -2.97 -1.97
C TRP A 63 9.93 -2.32 -1.66
N ASN A 64 10.55 -1.74 -2.68
CA ASN A 64 11.79 -0.99 -2.51
C ASN A 64 11.46 0.44 -2.10
N VAL A 65 11.88 0.82 -0.89
CA VAL A 65 11.82 2.20 -0.41
C VAL A 65 13.19 2.84 -0.64
N GLU A 66 13.21 3.91 -1.42
CA GLU A 66 14.46 4.62 -1.76
C GLU A 66 15.25 5.00 -0.50
N GLY A 67 16.48 4.57 -0.43
CA GLY A 67 17.38 4.78 0.72
C GLY A 67 17.29 3.72 1.82
N TYR A 68 16.27 2.84 1.78
CA TYR A 68 16.04 1.80 2.81
C TYR A 68 16.07 0.37 2.29
N GLY A 69 15.96 0.19 0.97
CA GLY A 69 15.94 -1.12 0.34
C GLY A 69 14.55 -1.78 0.32
N TYR A 70 14.53 -3.10 0.12
CA TYR A 70 13.29 -3.86 0.04
C TYR A 70 12.73 -4.16 1.44
N LEU A 71 11.49 -3.75 1.65
CA LEU A 71 10.73 -3.99 2.87
C LEU A 71 9.49 -4.84 2.57
N PHE A 72 9.16 -5.75 3.48
CA PHE A 72 7.86 -6.40 3.47
C PHE A 72 6.80 -5.43 3.96
N MET A 73 5.74 -5.29 3.17
CA MET A 73 4.64 -4.38 3.48
C MET A 73 3.30 -5.09 3.31
N SER A 74 2.44 -4.94 4.29
CA SER A 74 1.03 -5.26 4.17
C SER A 74 0.26 -4.00 3.80
N VAL A 75 -0.62 -4.11 2.84
CA VAL A 75 -1.36 -3.01 2.27
C VAL A 75 -2.86 -3.27 2.38
N ASP A 76 -3.58 -2.37 2.97
CA ASP A 76 -5.03 -2.36 3.05
C ASP A 76 -5.55 -0.92 3.13
N PRO A 77 -6.82 -0.65 2.79
CA PRO A 77 -7.40 0.68 2.86
C PRO A 77 -7.93 1.04 4.27
N GLY A 78 -7.65 0.23 5.27
CA GLY A 78 -8.15 0.36 6.62
C GLY A 78 -8.97 -0.86 7.05
N PRO A 79 -9.84 -0.73 8.06
CA PRO A 79 -10.61 -1.86 8.60
C PRO A 79 -11.60 -2.47 7.60
N GLU A 80 -11.88 -1.80 6.49
CA GLU A 80 -12.76 -2.30 5.44
C GLU A 80 -12.10 -3.30 4.50
N PHE A 81 -10.77 -3.32 4.44
CA PHE A 81 -9.97 -4.15 3.54
C PHE A 81 -10.27 -3.90 2.06
N TYR A 82 -9.55 -4.57 1.15
CA TYR A 82 -9.87 -4.55 -0.26
C TYR A 82 -10.98 -5.54 -0.58
N ARG A 83 -11.73 -5.23 -1.64
CA ARG A 83 -12.75 -6.10 -2.21
C ARG A 83 -12.59 -6.11 -3.72
N LEU A 84 -12.85 -7.24 -4.35
CA LEU A 84 -12.96 -7.29 -5.80
C LEU A 84 -14.19 -6.48 -6.25
N PRO A 85 -14.09 -5.72 -7.34
CA PRO A 85 -15.28 -5.08 -7.90
C PRO A 85 -16.27 -6.15 -8.38
N ALA A 86 -17.56 -5.83 -8.33
CA ALA A 86 -18.60 -6.77 -8.78
C ALA A 86 -18.49 -7.13 -10.26
N SER A 87 -17.99 -6.20 -11.08
CA SER A 87 -17.77 -6.39 -12.50
C SER A 87 -16.70 -5.41 -13.01
N GLY A 88 -16.17 -5.67 -14.19
CA GLY A 88 -15.21 -4.79 -14.83
C GLY A 88 -13.84 -4.80 -14.17
N GLN A 89 -13.18 -3.66 -14.20
CA GLN A 89 -11.82 -3.49 -13.72
C GLN A 89 -11.71 -2.20 -12.90
N ARG A 90 -11.07 -2.29 -11.75
CA ARG A 90 -10.69 -1.15 -10.93
C ARG A 90 -9.17 -1.11 -10.79
N THR A 91 -8.58 0.04 -11.04
CA THR A 91 -7.13 0.25 -10.91
C THR A 91 -6.84 1.21 -9.76
N LEU A 92 -5.93 0.80 -8.89
CA LEU A 92 -5.42 1.60 -7.78
C LEU A 92 -3.95 1.94 -7.99
N ASN A 93 -3.52 3.10 -7.51
CA ASN A 93 -2.11 3.48 -7.50
C ASN A 93 -1.41 2.76 -6.34
N LEU A 94 -0.56 1.77 -6.66
CA LEU A 94 0.11 0.98 -5.63
C LEU A 94 1.00 1.82 -4.71
N ASN A 95 1.71 2.81 -5.25
CA ASN A 95 2.55 3.70 -4.46
C ASN A 95 1.74 4.45 -3.40
N PHE A 96 0.56 4.95 -3.78
CA PHE A 96 -0.35 5.63 -2.87
C PHE A 96 -0.91 4.67 -1.81
N GLU A 97 -1.36 3.50 -2.20
CA GLU A 97 -1.91 2.50 -1.28
C GLU A 97 -0.87 2.06 -0.24
N LEU A 98 0.38 1.86 -0.65
CA LEU A 98 1.51 1.56 0.24
C LEU A 98 1.74 2.69 1.26
N ALA A 99 1.85 3.94 0.79
CA ALA A 99 2.09 5.10 1.64
C ALA A 99 0.94 5.34 2.62
N ALA A 100 -0.30 5.26 2.17
CA ALA A 100 -1.48 5.44 3.01
C ALA A 100 -1.57 4.37 4.10
N SER A 101 -1.36 3.11 3.73
CA SER A 101 -1.35 1.99 4.67
C SER A 101 -0.23 2.12 5.72
N ARG A 102 0.97 2.46 5.29
CA ARG A 102 2.13 2.61 6.18
C ARG A 102 1.95 3.77 7.15
N THR A 103 1.52 4.92 6.66
CA THR A 103 1.28 6.11 7.49
C THR A 103 0.24 5.83 8.56
N ARG A 104 -0.88 5.23 8.19
CA ARG A 104 -1.94 4.87 9.16
C ARG A 104 -1.45 3.91 10.22
N ARG A 105 -0.71 2.88 9.84
CA ARG A 105 -0.15 1.89 10.79
C ARG A 105 0.88 2.51 11.72
N ASN A 106 1.72 3.40 11.21
CA ASN A 106 2.68 4.12 12.04
C ASN A 106 1.99 5.01 13.07
N GLN A 107 0.94 5.73 12.67
CA GLN A 107 0.14 6.54 13.59
C GLN A 107 -0.52 5.70 14.67
N GLN A 108 -1.18 4.60 14.30
CA GLN A 108 -1.81 3.69 15.26
C GLN A 108 -0.81 3.07 16.23
N ARG A 109 0.37 2.71 15.74
CA ARG A 109 1.45 2.16 16.58
C ARG A 109 1.97 3.21 17.54
N LEU A 110 2.18 4.43 17.08
CA LEU A 110 2.62 5.54 17.93
C LEU A 110 1.60 5.83 19.04
N GLU A 111 0.31 5.88 18.72
CA GLU A 111 -0.76 6.07 19.71
C GLU A 111 -0.72 5.01 20.82
N LYS A 112 -0.50 3.74 20.45
CA LYS A 112 -0.33 2.65 21.43
C LYS A 112 0.89 2.84 22.33
N PHE A 113 2.03 3.27 21.77
CA PHE A 113 3.23 3.51 22.54
C PHE A 113 3.08 4.72 23.45
N ILE A 114 2.45 5.80 23.01
CA ILE A 114 2.14 6.96 23.83
C ILE A 114 1.23 6.57 25.00
N ALA A 115 0.20 5.78 24.75
CA ALA A 115 -0.69 5.27 25.80
C ALA A 115 0.05 4.39 26.82
N ALA A 116 1.15 3.74 26.41
CA ALA A 116 2.02 2.95 27.29
C ALA A 116 3.13 3.79 27.98
N GLY A 117 3.13 5.12 27.82
CA GLY A 117 4.07 6.03 28.47
C GLY A 117 5.27 6.46 27.61
N PHE A 118 5.32 6.08 26.34
CA PHE A 118 6.37 6.54 25.42
C PHE A 118 6.19 8.03 25.09
N GLN A 119 7.28 8.77 25.10
CA GLN A 119 7.31 10.17 24.69
C GLN A 119 8.08 10.29 23.38
N PRO A 120 7.42 10.63 22.26
CA PRO A 120 8.09 10.78 20.98
C PRO A 120 9.06 11.98 21.01
N SER A 121 10.19 11.82 20.30
CA SER A 121 11.11 12.95 20.10
C SER A 121 10.50 13.96 19.12
N ARG A 122 10.98 15.20 19.19
CA ARG A 122 10.57 16.25 18.24
C ARG A 122 10.89 15.86 16.78
N GLU A 123 11.99 15.15 16.56
CA GLU A 123 12.36 14.65 15.23
C GLU A 123 11.34 13.63 14.70
N LEU A 124 10.94 12.68 15.55
CA LEU A 124 9.93 11.69 15.16
C LEU A 124 8.58 12.37 14.84
N GLU A 125 8.14 13.31 15.68
CA GLU A 125 6.91 14.05 15.43
C GLU A 125 6.98 14.84 14.12
N ALA A 126 8.09 15.51 13.84
CA ALA A 126 8.30 16.24 12.59
C ALA A 126 8.28 15.34 11.36
N LEU A 127 8.91 14.16 11.44
CA LEU A 127 8.90 13.17 10.34
C LEU A 127 7.49 12.63 10.07
N LEU A 128 6.71 12.38 11.11
CA LEU A 128 5.33 11.91 10.95
C LEU A 128 4.41 12.98 10.35
N VAL A 129 4.59 14.24 10.75
CA VAL A 129 3.87 15.36 10.13
C VAL A 129 4.23 15.48 8.65
N LEU A 130 5.52 15.44 8.32
CA LEU A 130 5.99 15.51 6.95
C LEU A 130 5.44 14.36 6.09
N ALA A 131 5.48 13.15 6.61
CA ALA A 131 4.92 11.98 5.91
C ALA A 131 3.42 12.15 5.64
N SER A 132 2.68 12.70 6.60
CA SER A 132 1.25 12.98 6.46
C SER A 132 0.97 14.06 5.43
N GLU A 133 1.77 15.12 5.38
CA GLU A 133 1.66 16.20 4.39
C GLU A 133 1.90 15.69 2.97
N TYR A 134 2.94 14.87 2.76
CA TYR A 134 3.19 14.23 1.47
C TYR A 134 2.06 13.28 1.05
N LEU A 135 1.48 12.57 2.01
CA LEU A 135 0.35 11.68 1.74
C LEU A 135 -0.91 12.48 1.34
N GLU A 136 -1.18 13.61 1.99
CA GLU A 136 -2.27 14.50 1.62
C GLU A 136 -2.08 15.06 0.21
N ASP A 137 -0.86 15.47 -0.13
CA ASP A 137 -0.52 15.92 -1.48
C ASP A 137 -0.72 14.80 -2.51
N ALA A 138 -0.28 13.59 -2.20
CA ALA A 138 -0.53 12.43 -3.04
C ALA A 138 -2.03 12.18 -3.26
N GLY A 139 -2.83 12.31 -2.21
CA GLY A 139 -4.29 12.16 -2.28
C GLY A 139 -4.96 13.19 -3.19
N ARG A 140 -4.45 14.42 -3.23
CA ARG A 140 -4.94 15.47 -4.14
C ARG A 140 -4.52 15.23 -5.59
N LEU A 141 -3.45 14.49 -5.82
CA LEU A 141 -2.85 14.24 -7.13
C LEU A 141 -3.26 12.90 -7.75
N GLN A 142 -4.26 12.22 -7.20
CA GLN A 142 -4.65 10.87 -7.66
C GLN A 142 -5.02 10.80 -9.15
N ALA A 143 -5.50 11.89 -9.74
CA ALA A 143 -5.80 11.96 -11.17
C ALA A 143 -4.52 11.93 -12.04
N ASP A 144 -3.37 12.33 -11.51
CA ASP A 144 -2.06 12.22 -12.13
C ASP A 144 -1.25 11.14 -11.40
N GLY A 145 -1.27 9.92 -11.93
CA GLY A 145 -0.68 8.76 -11.27
C GLY A 145 0.81 8.90 -10.96
N GLU A 146 1.60 9.52 -11.85
CA GLU A 146 3.02 9.71 -11.62
C GLU A 146 3.30 10.73 -10.51
N ARG A 147 2.62 11.86 -10.51
CA ARG A 147 2.77 12.87 -9.45
C ARG A 147 2.30 12.35 -8.10
N CYS A 148 1.18 11.63 -8.09
CA CYS A 148 0.69 10.94 -6.91
C CYS A 148 1.74 9.96 -6.36
N ALA A 149 2.33 9.15 -7.22
CA ALA A 149 3.35 8.18 -6.84
C ALA A 149 4.64 8.85 -6.32
N ARG A 150 5.05 9.98 -6.88
CA ARG A 150 6.22 10.75 -6.37
C ARG A 150 5.97 11.26 -4.95
N ALA A 151 4.82 11.87 -4.70
CA ALA A 151 4.46 12.35 -3.36
C ALA A 151 4.33 11.18 -2.38
N SER A 152 3.77 10.05 -2.80
CA SER A 152 3.68 8.82 -2.00
C SER A 152 5.06 8.27 -1.64
N GLN A 153 6.00 8.29 -2.56
CA GLN A 153 7.38 7.86 -2.32
C GLN A 153 8.06 8.72 -1.24
N GLU A 154 7.86 10.03 -1.25
CA GLU A 154 8.38 10.90 -0.20
C GLU A 154 7.75 10.60 1.17
N SER A 155 6.47 10.27 1.20
CA SER A 155 5.77 9.86 2.43
C SER A 155 6.32 8.55 3.02
N LEU A 156 6.84 7.64 2.18
CA LEU A 156 7.42 6.36 2.62
C LEU A 156 8.83 6.47 3.22
N LYS A 157 9.58 7.50 2.87
CA LYS A 157 10.95 7.74 3.37
C LYS A 157 10.94 8.15 4.84
#